data_023467d677dffddf37555a90bec50eca
#
_entry.id   023467d677dffddf37555a90bec50eca
#
_cell.length_a   1.000
_cell.length_b   1.000
_cell.length_c   1.000
_cell.angle_alpha   90.00
_cell.angle_beta   90.00
_cell.angle_gamma   90.00
#
_symmetry.space_group_name_H-M   'P 1'
#
loop_
_entity.id
_entity.type
_entity.pdbx_description
1 polymer ?
#
loop_
_entity_poly.entity_id
_entity_poly.type
_entity_poly.pdbx_seq_one_letter_code
_entity_poly.pdbx_strand_id
1 'polypeptide(L)'
;DETSRGLGDVYKRQVLTPVRISTEAQLIEIFGEPAEGNATSWWTAASFLQYGGVLDVVRVATSGQLTASDDSVTSPYLLSIPTKDVYEATYYSATANPFKWASVNPGVESNAVRVGVIDKGADVTLTLDGALSVTTVGTQVQTTSGNAGGAKSGYIYAWDSASNKVSLITSDTWTTTDQIENGVTDLNVTANVEWYDQQEVFTGLKWASIAPRPGTSPYVGDRGGANDEMHIAVWDATGAITGKPNTLLEKHTYVSKSNNAKTSSGSVNYYPTVILDKSSYIYWGSHETDVYDVSANQAATGGNIAGTNNAGSASTETFDLFAAPKTYTFQKGAETLAATSGEIITGLAEFADTETLDIDYLLMGPGDAASKTNTQAIATQVLSICAARKDCVGFLSPYRGDVVGVTSSTMQTNNVVSFYSNMASTSFGVFDNGWKYIYDRFADKYRYVPLNGDVAGLCSSVTANGTPWFSPAGLNRGAIRGAIKLAYSPTKSERDTLYQKRINPVTSLPGQGIVLFGDKTALASPSAFDRINVRR
;
A
#
# COMPACT_ATOMS: atom_id res chain seq x y z
N ASP A 1 19.39 -13.57 -3.81
CA ASP A 1 18.20 -13.33 -4.67
C ASP A 1 16.86 -13.55 -3.97
N GLU A 2 16.82 -14.06 -2.75
CA GLU A 2 15.57 -14.16 -1.96
C GLU A 2 15.22 -12.88 -1.18
N THR A 3 16.14 -11.94 -1.06
CA THR A 3 15.93 -10.65 -0.36
C THR A 3 15.20 -9.60 -1.19
N SER A 4 15.01 -9.81 -2.50
CA SER A 4 14.27 -8.88 -3.37
C SER A 4 12.76 -9.14 -3.41
N ARG A 5 12.28 -10.27 -2.89
CA ARG A 5 10.84 -10.64 -2.94
C ARG A 5 9.95 -9.88 -1.94
N GLY A 6 10.51 -9.40 -0.82
CA GLY A 6 9.72 -8.68 0.20
C GLY A 6 9.51 -7.19 -0.04
N LEU A 7 10.37 -6.54 -0.82
CA LEU A 7 10.34 -5.09 -1.04
C LEU A 7 9.41 -4.63 -2.18
N GLY A 8 8.93 -5.58 -3.01
CA GLY A 8 8.07 -5.28 -4.16
C GLY A 8 6.57 -5.22 -3.87
N ASP A 9 6.10 -5.91 -2.81
CA ASP A 9 4.67 -6.22 -2.68
C ASP A 9 3.79 -5.06 -2.21
N VAL A 10 4.30 -4.19 -1.35
CA VAL A 10 3.51 -3.09 -0.80
C VAL A 10 3.44 -1.90 -1.75
N TYR A 11 4.50 -1.64 -2.49
CA TYR A 11 4.49 -0.61 -3.55
C TYR A 11 3.46 -0.93 -4.65
N LYS A 12 3.17 -2.21 -4.87
CA LYS A 12 2.25 -2.70 -5.91
C LYS A 12 0.77 -2.65 -5.50
N ARG A 13 0.44 -2.38 -4.22
CA ARG A 13 -0.95 -2.30 -3.72
C ARG A 13 -1.49 -0.87 -3.60
N GLN A 14 -0.77 0.12 -4.12
CA GLN A 14 -1.24 1.52 -4.06
C GLN A 14 -2.60 1.67 -4.75
N VAL A 15 -3.44 2.47 -4.12
CA VAL A 15 -4.76 2.81 -4.64
C VAL A 15 -4.60 3.78 -5.81
N LEU A 16 -5.44 3.65 -6.83
CA LEU A 16 -5.43 4.48 -8.05
C LEU A 16 -4.09 4.48 -8.81
N THR A 17 -3.29 3.45 -8.65
CA THR A 17 -2.03 3.29 -9.37
C THR A 17 -2.10 2.03 -10.23
N PRO A 18 -1.94 2.12 -11.56
CA PRO A 18 -1.91 0.97 -12.45
C PRO A 18 -0.71 0.06 -12.16
N VAL A 19 -0.95 -1.23 -11.99
CA VAL A 19 0.08 -2.23 -11.75
C VAL A 19 0.02 -3.29 -12.83
N ARG A 20 1.15 -3.52 -13.50
CA ARG A 20 1.27 -4.48 -14.60
C ARG A 20 1.49 -5.90 -14.08
N ILE A 21 0.63 -6.81 -14.52
CA ILE A 21 0.65 -8.25 -14.20
C ILE A 21 0.54 -9.09 -15.47
N SER A 22 1.12 -10.27 -15.46
CA SER A 22 1.10 -11.19 -16.61
C SER A 22 0.56 -12.59 -16.27
N THR A 23 0.40 -12.91 -14.99
CA THR A 23 -0.05 -14.23 -14.53
C THR A 23 -1.07 -14.12 -13.39
N GLU A 24 -1.88 -15.17 -13.24
CA GLU A 24 -2.81 -15.29 -12.11
C GLU A 24 -2.06 -15.37 -10.77
N ALA A 25 -0.87 -15.97 -10.73
CA ALA A 25 -0.04 -16.00 -9.52
C ALA A 25 0.36 -14.60 -9.07
N GLN A 26 0.75 -13.71 -10.00
CA GLN A 26 1.01 -12.30 -9.70
C GLN A 26 -0.24 -11.54 -9.27
N LEU A 27 -1.42 -11.88 -9.83
CA LEU A 27 -2.68 -11.29 -9.39
C LEU A 27 -2.96 -11.63 -7.92
N ILE A 28 -2.74 -12.88 -7.50
CA ILE A 28 -2.86 -13.32 -6.10
C ILE A 28 -1.81 -12.63 -5.23
N GLU A 29 -0.55 -12.63 -5.65
CA GLU A 29 0.57 -12.07 -4.90
C GLU A 29 0.38 -10.58 -4.61
N ILE A 30 -0.14 -9.81 -5.59
CA ILE A 30 -0.24 -8.33 -5.50
C ILE A 30 -1.59 -7.89 -4.93
N PHE A 31 -2.69 -8.51 -5.36
CA PHE A 31 -4.06 -8.08 -5.02
C PHE A 31 -4.79 -9.04 -4.07
N GLY A 32 -4.15 -10.15 -3.70
CA GLY A 32 -4.73 -11.18 -2.87
C GLY A 32 -5.70 -12.11 -3.61
N GLU A 33 -6.25 -13.08 -2.88
CA GLU A 33 -7.28 -13.99 -3.38
C GLU A 33 -8.63 -13.27 -3.53
N PRO A 34 -9.52 -13.76 -4.42
CA PRO A 34 -10.84 -13.15 -4.58
C PRO A 34 -11.69 -13.29 -3.31
N ALA A 35 -12.22 -12.18 -2.83
CA ALA A 35 -13.16 -12.13 -1.72
C ALA A 35 -14.57 -11.75 -2.20
N GLU A 36 -15.59 -11.89 -1.35
CA GLU A 36 -17.00 -11.74 -1.78
C GLU A 36 -17.29 -10.42 -2.49
N GLY A 37 -16.71 -9.30 -2.05
CA GLY A 37 -16.96 -7.97 -2.62
C GLY A 37 -16.28 -7.70 -3.96
N ASN A 38 -15.16 -8.38 -4.27
CA ASN A 38 -14.36 -8.13 -5.48
C ASN A 38 -14.25 -9.34 -6.42
N ALA A 39 -14.78 -10.51 -6.01
CA ALA A 39 -14.58 -11.78 -6.73
C ALA A 39 -14.91 -11.71 -8.22
N THR A 40 -15.98 -11.01 -8.62
CA THR A 40 -16.38 -10.94 -10.02
C THR A 40 -15.39 -10.12 -10.85
N SER A 41 -14.88 -9.01 -10.33
CA SER A 41 -13.82 -8.21 -10.97
C SER A 41 -12.52 -9.02 -11.07
N TRP A 42 -12.14 -9.68 -9.99
CA TRP A 42 -10.95 -10.52 -9.90
C TRP A 42 -10.98 -11.65 -10.95
N TRP A 43 -12.11 -12.38 -11.05
CA TRP A 43 -12.28 -13.45 -12.03
C TRP A 43 -12.38 -12.93 -13.47
N THR A 44 -12.80 -11.68 -13.68
CA THR A 44 -12.75 -11.04 -15.01
C THR A 44 -11.30 -10.82 -15.44
N ALA A 45 -10.46 -10.30 -14.54
CA ALA A 45 -9.02 -10.14 -14.78
C ALA A 45 -8.33 -11.50 -15.00
N ALA A 46 -8.59 -12.49 -14.15
CA ALA A 46 -8.06 -13.85 -14.29
C ALA A 46 -8.49 -14.50 -15.61
N SER A 47 -9.73 -14.25 -16.06
CA SER A 47 -10.21 -14.76 -17.36
C SER A 47 -9.40 -14.21 -18.53
N PHE A 48 -9.05 -12.91 -18.52
CA PHE A 48 -8.18 -12.33 -19.54
C PHE A 48 -6.77 -12.95 -19.51
N LEU A 49 -6.17 -13.09 -18.32
CA LEU A 49 -4.82 -13.64 -18.16
C LEU A 49 -4.70 -15.09 -18.65
N GLN A 50 -5.79 -15.88 -18.64
CA GLN A 50 -5.79 -17.25 -19.18
C GLN A 50 -5.43 -17.33 -20.68
N TYR A 51 -5.53 -16.23 -21.41
CA TYR A 51 -5.21 -16.16 -22.84
C TYR A 51 -3.75 -15.71 -23.11
N GLY A 52 -2.95 -15.45 -22.05
CA GLY A 52 -1.54 -15.09 -22.17
C GLY A 52 -1.31 -13.60 -22.41
N GLY A 53 -2.31 -12.75 -22.14
CA GLY A 53 -2.18 -11.30 -22.19
C GLY A 53 -1.49 -10.72 -20.95
N VAL A 54 -0.99 -9.49 -21.08
CA VAL A 54 -0.51 -8.65 -19.98
C VAL A 54 -1.62 -7.68 -19.60
N LEU A 55 -1.84 -7.46 -18.32
CA LEU A 55 -2.94 -6.67 -17.80
C LEU A 55 -2.43 -5.62 -16.81
N ASP A 56 -2.82 -4.36 -17.00
CA ASP A 56 -2.65 -3.31 -16.01
C ASP A 56 -3.90 -3.26 -15.12
N VAL A 57 -3.73 -3.42 -13.81
CA VAL A 57 -4.83 -3.47 -12.84
C VAL A 57 -4.73 -2.27 -11.91
N VAL A 58 -5.86 -1.60 -11.67
CA VAL A 58 -5.99 -0.50 -10.72
C VAL A 58 -6.81 -0.95 -9.51
N ARG A 59 -6.27 -0.73 -8.31
CA ARG A 59 -7.03 -0.86 -7.07
C ARG A 59 -7.88 0.40 -6.88
N VAL A 60 -9.19 0.23 -6.87
CA VAL A 60 -10.14 1.34 -6.71
C VAL A 60 -10.12 1.87 -5.28
N ALA A 61 -10.11 3.21 -5.12
CA ALA A 61 -10.31 3.85 -3.83
C ALA A 61 -11.78 3.75 -3.43
N THR A 62 -12.06 3.10 -2.30
CA THR A 62 -13.43 3.00 -1.77
C THR A 62 -13.61 3.90 -0.55
N SER A 63 -14.79 4.48 -0.38
CA SER A 63 -15.10 5.41 0.71
C SER A 63 -15.03 4.80 2.12
N GLY A 64 -15.12 3.47 2.21
CA GLY A 64 -14.96 2.73 3.48
C GLY A 64 -13.54 2.26 3.75
N GLN A 65 -12.58 2.62 2.90
CA GLN A 65 -11.18 2.26 3.05
C GLN A 65 -10.47 3.27 3.97
N LEU A 66 -9.89 2.76 5.06
CA LEU A 66 -9.22 3.58 6.07
C LEU A 66 -7.73 3.27 6.13
N THR A 67 -6.95 4.31 6.34
CA THR A 67 -5.50 4.24 6.55
C THR A 67 -5.20 3.88 8.00
N ALA A 68 -4.37 2.88 8.21
CA ALA A 68 -3.89 2.55 9.54
C ALA A 68 -2.89 3.61 10.04
N SER A 69 -2.98 3.98 11.30
CA SER A 69 -2.07 4.95 11.94
C SER A 69 -1.77 4.55 13.38
N ASP A 70 -0.80 5.22 13.99
CA ASP A 70 -0.47 5.00 15.39
C ASP A 70 -1.61 5.41 16.34
N ASP A 71 -1.52 4.95 17.59
CA ASP A 71 -2.59 5.03 18.59
C ASP A 71 -2.82 6.44 19.17
N SER A 72 -2.09 7.45 18.70
CA SER A 72 -2.25 8.84 19.16
C SER A 72 -3.60 9.46 18.73
N VAL A 73 -4.31 8.78 17.83
CA VAL A 73 -5.60 9.25 17.32
C VAL A 73 -6.74 8.84 18.23
N THR A 74 -7.16 9.76 19.09
CA THR A 74 -8.36 9.56 19.94
C THR A 74 -9.63 9.49 19.09
N SER A 75 -10.49 8.48 19.38
CA SER A 75 -11.77 8.20 18.71
C SER A 75 -12.65 9.46 18.57
N PRO A 76 -13.37 9.69 17.44
CA PRO A 76 -13.63 8.75 16.35
C PRO A 76 -12.89 9.11 15.04
N TYR A 77 -11.63 9.49 15.10
CA TYR A 77 -10.90 9.91 13.91
C TYR A 77 -10.70 8.74 12.94
N LEU A 78 -11.27 8.87 11.77
CA LEU A 78 -11.12 7.92 10.66
C LEU A 78 -10.18 8.55 9.62
N LEU A 79 -8.97 8.01 9.53
CA LEU A 79 -7.96 8.52 8.61
C LEU A 79 -8.16 7.89 7.22
N SER A 80 -8.28 8.72 6.19
CA SER A 80 -8.33 8.28 4.81
C SER A 80 -7.25 9.00 3.99
N ILE A 81 -6.21 8.28 3.64
CA ILE A 81 -5.11 8.72 2.77
C ILE A 81 -5.04 7.73 1.61
N PRO A 82 -5.84 7.91 0.56
CA PRO A 82 -5.90 6.95 -0.55
C PRO A 82 -4.66 7.01 -1.44
N THR A 83 -4.04 8.18 -1.61
CA THR A 83 -2.89 8.39 -2.50
C THR A 83 -1.83 9.28 -1.88
N LYS A 84 -0.62 9.24 -2.45
CA LYS A 84 0.50 10.11 -2.05
C LYS A 84 0.15 11.59 -2.23
N ASP A 85 -0.55 11.94 -3.30
CA ASP A 85 -0.94 13.34 -3.58
C ASP A 85 -1.87 13.89 -2.49
N VAL A 86 -2.83 13.07 -2.02
CA VAL A 86 -3.69 13.44 -0.88
C VAL A 86 -2.88 13.63 0.40
N TYR A 87 -1.89 12.77 0.64
CA TYR A 87 -0.99 12.92 1.78
C TYR A 87 -0.19 14.21 1.70
N GLU A 88 0.45 14.50 0.57
CA GLU A 88 1.26 15.71 0.37
C GLU A 88 0.43 16.99 0.51
N ALA A 89 -0.75 17.02 -0.11
CA ALA A 89 -1.62 18.17 -0.10
C ALA A 89 -2.26 18.47 1.27
N THR A 90 -2.55 17.41 2.06
CA THR A 90 -3.38 17.55 3.26
C THR A 90 -2.58 17.41 4.55
N TYR A 91 -1.61 16.49 4.62
CA TYR A 91 -0.97 16.08 5.86
C TYR A 91 0.50 16.46 5.97
N TYR A 92 1.28 16.33 4.90
CA TYR A 92 2.72 16.56 4.94
C TYR A 92 3.10 17.98 5.33
N SER A 93 2.36 18.97 4.83
CA SER A 93 2.58 20.40 5.13
C SER A 93 1.72 20.91 6.29
N ALA A 94 0.93 20.07 6.94
CA ALA A 94 0.07 20.47 8.05
C ALA A 94 0.92 20.82 9.29
N THR A 95 0.50 21.83 10.04
CA THR A 95 1.18 22.26 11.27
C THR A 95 1.02 21.30 12.44
N ALA A 96 -0.04 20.47 12.41
CA ALA A 96 -0.28 19.42 13.39
C ALA A 96 -1.15 18.32 12.76
N ASN A 97 -0.70 17.09 12.86
CA ASN A 97 -1.47 15.91 12.50
C ASN A 97 -1.87 15.15 13.77
N PRO A 98 -3.01 14.47 13.77
CA PRO A 98 -3.44 13.68 14.92
C PRO A 98 -2.69 12.35 15.08
N PHE A 99 -1.71 12.07 14.21
CA PHE A 99 -0.86 10.87 14.22
C PHE A 99 0.61 11.24 14.10
N LYS A 100 1.49 10.35 14.56
CA LYS A 100 2.94 10.43 14.34
C LYS A 100 3.30 9.77 13.02
N TRP A 101 2.70 8.60 12.77
CA TRP A 101 2.95 7.75 11.62
C TRP A 101 1.66 7.16 11.09
N ALA A 102 1.55 7.04 9.77
CA ALA A 102 0.43 6.39 9.10
C ALA A 102 0.93 5.46 7.99
N SER A 103 0.12 4.49 7.59
CA SER A 103 0.48 3.59 6.49
C SER A 103 0.34 4.27 5.12
N VAL A 104 1.20 3.93 4.18
CA VAL A 104 1.08 4.34 2.78
C VAL A 104 -0.14 3.70 2.13
N ASN A 105 -0.37 2.41 2.44
CA ASN A 105 -1.49 1.67 1.88
C ASN A 105 -2.64 1.61 2.88
N PRO A 106 -3.83 2.11 2.54
CA PRO A 106 -5.01 1.91 3.36
C PRO A 106 -5.48 0.44 3.30
N GLY A 107 -6.04 -0.06 4.38
CA GLY A 107 -6.58 -1.42 4.48
C GLY A 107 -6.25 -2.12 5.79
N VAL A 108 -6.87 -3.28 6.01
CA VAL A 108 -6.76 -4.06 7.26
C VAL A 108 -5.33 -4.60 7.49
N GLU A 109 -4.63 -4.98 6.43
CA GLU A 109 -3.28 -5.56 6.52
C GLU A 109 -2.28 -4.58 7.12
N SER A 110 -2.47 -3.28 6.88
CA SER A 110 -1.59 -2.23 7.42
C SER A 110 -1.66 -2.08 8.94
N ASN A 111 -2.63 -2.69 9.60
CA ASN A 111 -2.65 -2.79 11.07
C ASN A 111 -1.51 -3.66 11.63
N ALA A 112 -0.88 -4.47 10.78
CA ALA A 112 0.28 -5.28 11.13
C ALA A 112 1.58 -4.47 11.21
N VAL A 113 1.61 -3.29 10.63
CA VAL A 113 2.81 -2.44 10.59
C VAL A 113 3.12 -1.88 11.97
N ARG A 114 4.40 -1.88 12.29
CA ARG A 114 4.98 -1.20 13.45
C ARG A 114 6.13 -0.31 13.00
N VAL A 115 6.27 0.82 13.66
CA VAL A 115 7.39 1.75 13.44
C VAL A 115 8.16 1.89 14.72
N GLY A 116 9.43 1.51 14.68
CA GLY A 116 10.38 1.74 15.78
C GLY A 116 11.25 2.94 15.45
N VAL A 117 11.49 3.79 16.44
CA VAL A 117 12.47 4.88 16.33
C VAL A 117 13.39 4.90 17.52
N ILE A 118 14.64 5.21 17.26
CA ILE A 118 15.69 5.37 18.29
C ILE A 118 16.66 6.46 17.86
N ASP A 119 17.14 7.21 18.82
CA ASP A 119 18.24 8.15 18.65
C ASP A 119 19.44 7.79 19.55
N LYS A 120 20.31 8.75 19.82
CA LYS A 120 21.49 8.54 20.68
C LYS A 120 21.13 7.94 22.05
N GLY A 121 20.05 8.43 22.69
CA GLY A 121 19.63 8.03 24.04
C GLY A 121 20.72 8.18 25.10
N ALA A 122 20.70 7.30 26.11
CA ALA A 122 21.71 7.28 27.15
C ALA A 122 23.06 6.75 26.65
N ASP A 123 24.14 7.07 27.37
CA ASP A 123 25.50 6.61 27.03
C ASP A 123 25.81 5.26 27.66
N VAL A 124 25.41 5.03 28.91
CA VAL A 124 25.70 3.80 29.64
C VAL A 124 24.51 3.38 30.49
N THR A 125 24.37 2.08 30.70
CA THR A 125 23.49 1.49 31.73
C THR A 125 24.33 0.82 32.77
N LEU A 126 24.18 1.27 34.02
CA LEU A 126 24.85 0.71 35.19
C LEU A 126 23.87 -0.19 35.95
N THR A 127 24.33 -1.36 36.38
CA THR A 127 23.63 -2.21 37.35
C THR A 127 24.21 -1.95 38.73
N LEU A 128 23.37 -1.67 39.71
CA LEU A 128 23.75 -1.35 41.07
C LEU A 128 23.43 -2.50 42.02
N ASP A 129 24.15 -2.57 43.11
CA ASP A 129 23.92 -3.57 44.17
C ASP A 129 22.73 -3.23 45.09
N GLY A 130 22.08 -2.10 44.89
CA GLY A 130 20.92 -1.65 45.63
C GLY A 130 20.08 -0.63 44.89
N ALA A 131 18.97 -0.22 45.53
CA ALA A 131 18.06 0.75 44.95
C ALA A 131 18.60 2.18 45.08
N LEU A 132 18.57 2.94 44.00
CA LEU A 132 18.94 4.35 43.97
C LEU A 132 17.90 5.18 44.75
N SER A 133 18.37 6.08 45.61
CA SER A 133 17.49 6.94 46.44
C SER A 133 16.87 8.08 45.65
N VAL A 134 17.53 8.55 44.61
CA VAL A 134 17.03 9.59 43.69
C VAL A 134 16.87 8.98 42.32
N THR A 135 15.66 8.91 41.85
CA THR A 135 15.29 8.20 40.60
C THR A 135 14.69 9.13 39.54
N THR A 136 14.60 10.42 39.82
CA THR A 136 14.00 11.41 38.91
C THR A 136 14.90 11.61 37.70
N VAL A 137 14.32 11.44 36.50
CA VAL A 137 14.98 11.71 35.23
C VAL A 137 15.55 13.13 35.21
N GLY A 138 16.78 13.29 34.74
CA GLY A 138 17.50 14.56 34.70
C GLY A 138 18.27 14.90 36.01
N THR A 139 18.08 14.14 37.10
CA THR A 139 18.90 14.35 38.29
C THR A 139 20.33 13.88 38.04
N GLN A 140 21.29 14.67 38.48
CA GLN A 140 22.70 14.31 38.43
C GLN A 140 23.02 13.25 39.50
N VAL A 141 23.68 12.21 39.11
CA VAL A 141 24.35 11.27 39.99
C VAL A 141 25.86 11.42 39.85
N GLN A 142 26.57 11.17 40.91
CA GLN A 142 28.03 11.31 40.95
C GLN A 142 28.67 10.18 41.76
N THR A 143 29.96 9.98 41.55
CA THR A 143 30.73 9.02 42.34
C THR A 143 31.00 9.58 43.73
N THR A 144 31.17 8.67 44.71
CA THR A 144 31.51 9.01 46.08
C THR A 144 32.88 9.71 46.18
N SER A 145 33.06 10.48 47.25
CA SER A 145 34.36 11.06 47.56
C SER A 145 35.39 9.96 47.80
N GLY A 146 36.49 9.99 47.06
CA GLY A 146 37.54 8.94 47.14
C GLY A 146 37.29 7.72 46.25
N ASN A 147 36.34 7.76 45.34
CA ASN A 147 36.11 6.71 44.35
C ASN A 147 37.39 6.33 43.61
N ALA A 148 37.70 5.01 43.52
CA ALA A 148 38.95 4.51 42.94
C ALA A 148 39.15 4.88 41.47
N GLY A 149 38.04 5.05 40.73
CA GLY A 149 38.01 5.47 39.34
C GLY A 149 38.04 6.99 39.11
N GLY A 150 38.19 7.79 40.19
CA GLY A 150 38.11 9.25 40.14
C GLY A 150 36.68 9.81 40.19
N ALA A 151 36.56 11.12 40.20
CA ALA A 151 35.25 11.80 40.19
C ALA A 151 34.60 11.65 38.82
N LYS A 152 33.37 11.14 38.80
CA LYS A 152 32.53 10.97 37.60
C LYS A 152 31.11 11.44 37.88
N SER A 153 30.43 11.87 36.87
CA SER A 153 29.04 12.28 37.00
C SER A 153 28.23 11.94 35.74
N GLY A 154 26.92 11.88 35.89
CA GLY A 154 26.00 11.67 34.80
C GLY A 154 24.58 12.08 35.21
N TYR A 155 23.74 12.30 34.24
CA TYR A 155 22.32 12.62 34.43
C TYR A 155 21.48 11.39 34.19
N ILE A 156 20.52 11.14 35.07
CA ILE A 156 19.58 10.01 34.94
C ILE A 156 18.72 10.21 33.69
N TYR A 157 18.88 9.31 32.75
CA TYR A 157 18.02 9.18 31.59
C TYR A 157 16.83 8.24 31.85
N ALA A 158 17.09 7.10 32.50
CA ALA A 158 16.06 6.15 32.90
C ALA A 158 16.48 5.36 34.14
N TRP A 159 15.52 4.93 34.95
CA TRP A 159 15.72 4.07 36.11
C TRP A 159 14.76 2.87 36.04
N ASP A 160 15.32 1.67 36.16
CA ASP A 160 14.57 0.43 36.32
C ASP A 160 14.74 -0.12 37.75
N SER A 161 13.70 0.07 38.56
CA SER A 161 13.69 -0.36 39.95
C SER A 161 13.65 -1.88 40.14
N ALA A 162 13.15 -2.62 39.14
CA ALA A 162 13.04 -4.08 39.24
C ALA A 162 14.39 -4.77 39.10
N SER A 163 15.32 -4.18 38.37
CA SER A 163 16.64 -4.74 38.14
C SER A 163 17.77 -3.87 38.69
N ASN A 164 17.48 -2.80 39.42
CA ASN A 164 18.42 -1.80 39.93
C ASN A 164 19.35 -1.26 38.83
N LYS A 165 18.79 -0.92 37.67
CA LYS A 165 19.54 -0.37 36.54
C LYS A 165 19.28 1.10 36.36
N VAL A 166 20.33 1.88 36.25
CA VAL A 166 20.26 3.31 35.88
C VAL A 166 20.94 3.54 34.54
N SER A 167 20.23 4.20 33.62
CA SER A 167 20.81 4.64 32.35
C SER A 167 21.19 6.11 32.47
N LEU A 168 22.40 6.46 32.08
CA LEU A 168 22.97 7.80 32.26
C LEU A 168 23.36 8.44 30.94
N ILE A 169 23.13 9.75 30.85
CA ILE A 169 23.79 10.63 29.88
C ILE A 169 25.05 11.16 30.57
N THR A 170 26.21 10.83 30.03
CA THR A 170 27.50 11.13 30.64
C THR A 170 28.60 11.18 29.59
N SER A 171 29.64 11.96 29.85
CA SER A 171 30.92 11.92 29.12
C SER A 171 31.95 11.04 29.80
N ASP A 172 31.66 10.57 31.01
CA ASP A 172 32.62 9.80 31.85
C ASP A 172 32.54 8.31 31.55
N THR A 173 33.65 7.61 31.61
CA THR A 173 33.73 6.16 31.48
C THR A 173 33.52 5.49 32.82
N TRP A 174 32.37 4.89 33.03
CA TRP A 174 32.01 4.16 34.24
C TRP A 174 32.53 2.71 34.21
N THR A 175 32.93 2.20 35.38
CA THR A 175 33.47 0.85 35.54
C THR A 175 32.87 0.16 36.76
N THR A 176 33.07 -1.14 36.89
CA THR A 176 32.62 -1.92 38.06
C THR A 176 33.42 -1.64 39.37
N THR A 177 34.38 -0.75 39.32
CA THR A 177 35.09 -0.28 40.52
C THR A 177 34.54 1.03 41.06
N ASP A 178 33.55 1.61 40.38
CA ASP A 178 32.95 2.88 40.78
C ASP A 178 31.84 2.67 41.81
N GLN A 179 31.68 3.67 42.68
CA GLN A 179 30.60 3.75 43.66
C GLN A 179 29.81 5.04 43.45
N ILE A 180 28.50 4.92 43.44
CA ILE A 180 27.58 6.07 43.33
C ILE A 180 27.20 6.57 44.71
N GLU A 181 27.32 7.87 44.93
CA GLU A 181 26.83 8.55 46.14
C GLU A 181 25.31 8.40 46.24
N ASN A 182 24.79 7.79 47.31
CA ASN A 182 23.39 7.49 47.49
C ASN A 182 22.87 7.89 48.89
N GLY A 183 23.39 8.97 49.43
CA GLY A 183 23.01 9.48 50.73
C GLY A 183 23.66 8.74 51.89
N VAL A 184 22.97 7.81 52.54
CA VAL A 184 23.48 7.11 53.73
C VAL A 184 24.37 5.90 53.38
N THR A 185 24.09 5.23 52.28
CA THR A 185 24.81 4.03 51.83
C THR A 185 25.10 4.15 50.36
N ASP A 186 26.37 4.23 50.00
CA ASP A 186 26.82 4.29 48.62
C ASP A 186 26.59 2.96 47.89
N LEU A 187 26.32 3.02 46.60
CA LEU A 187 26.02 1.86 45.79
C LEU A 187 27.18 1.49 44.89
N ASN A 188 27.53 0.20 44.86
CA ASN A 188 28.55 -0.30 43.96
C ASN A 188 27.96 -0.53 42.56
N VAL A 189 28.71 -0.15 41.55
CA VAL A 189 28.45 -0.54 40.17
C VAL A 189 28.88 -2.00 39.98
N THR A 190 27.92 -2.88 39.77
CA THR A 190 28.17 -4.33 39.58
C THR A 190 28.33 -4.72 38.12
N ALA A 191 27.76 -3.96 37.22
CA ALA A 191 27.95 -4.09 35.77
C ALA A 191 27.73 -2.75 35.07
N ASN A 192 28.40 -2.56 33.94
CA ASN A 192 28.20 -1.45 33.02
C ASN A 192 28.15 -1.97 31.60
N VAL A 193 27.18 -1.48 30.83
CA VAL A 193 26.99 -1.83 29.42
C VAL A 193 26.62 -0.58 28.63
N GLU A 194 26.98 -0.53 27.36
CA GLU A 194 26.49 0.52 26.49
C GLU A 194 24.98 0.40 26.38
N TRP A 195 24.26 1.51 26.60
CA TRP A 195 22.82 1.52 26.64
C TRP A 195 22.24 1.08 25.30
N TYR A 196 22.77 1.58 24.17
CA TYR A 196 22.29 1.29 22.82
C TYR A 196 22.34 -0.20 22.47
N ASP A 197 23.37 -0.93 22.92
CA ASP A 197 23.53 -2.36 22.64
C ASP A 197 22.46 -3.24 23.31
N GLN A 198 21.71 -2.69 24.27
CA GLN A 198 20.63 -3.40 24.94
C GLN A 198 19.26 -3.17 24.27
N GLN A 199 19.17 -2.16 23.40
CA GLN A 199 17.89 -1.78 22.82
C GLN A 199 17.45 -2.73 21.70
N GLU A 200 16.18 -3.15 21.75
CA GLU A 200 15.57 -4.02 20.75
C GLU A 200 14.59 -3.23 19.88
N VAL A 201 14.53 -3.58 18.60
CA VAL A 201 13.47 -3.14 17.67
C VAL A 201 12.19 -3.91 17.98
N PHE A 202 12.34 -5.23 18.05
CA PHE A 202 11.35 -6.19 18.52
C PHE A 202 12.08 -7.41 19.09
N THR A 203 11.37 -8.28 19.79
CA THR A 203 11.98 -9.45 20.45
C THR A 203 12.84 -10.26 19.47
N GLY A 204 14.13 -10.31 19.76
CA GLY A 204 15.12 -11.03 18.96
C GLY A 204 15.84 -10.22 17.89
N LEU A 205 15.51 -8.93 17.70
CA LEU A 205 16.26 -8.03 16.82
C LEU A 205 16.70 -6.78 17.55
N LYS A 206 18.01 -6.64 17.77
CA LYS A 206 18.60 -5.45 18.38
C LYS A 206 18.87 -4.35 17.36
N TRP A 207 18.78 -3.08 17.81
CA TRP A 207 19.13 -1.93 17.00
C TRP A 207 20.59 -1.95 16.54
N ALA A 208 21.51 -2.41 17.39
CA ALA A 208 22.92 -2.58 17.04
C ALA A 208 23.16 -3.55 15.87
N SER A 209 22.22 -4.48 15.60
CA SER A 209 22.27 -5.36 14.42
C SER A 209 21.81 -4.66 13.14
N ILE A 210 21.07 -3.56 13.25
CA ILE A 210 20.60 -2.76 12.10
C ILE A 210 21.65 -1.74 11.68
N ALA A 211 22.14 -0.97 12.64
CA ALA A 211 23.19 0.04 12.44
C ALA A 211 23.87 0.37 13.78
N PRO A 212 25.13 0.87 13.77
CA PRO A 212 25.76 1.48 14.92
C PRO A 212 24.94 2.63 15.50
N ARG A 213 25.18 2.96 16.78
CA ARG A 213 24.49 4.03 17.51
C ARG A 213 24.47 5.34 16.72
N PRO A 214 23.32 5.99 16.56
CA PRO A 214 23.22 7.32 15.94
C PRO A 214 23.80 8.40 16.88
N GLY A 215 24.19 9.51 16.34
CA GLY A 215 24.82 10.58 17.12
C GLY A 215 24.60 11.96 16.48
N THR A 216 25.68 12.54 16.03
CA THR A 216 25.68 13.85 15.36
C THR A 216 26.15 13.67 13.92
N SER A 217 25.34 14.07 12.97
CA SER A 217 25.73 14.02 11.57
C SER A 217 26.89 15.01 11.29
N PRO A 218 27.78 14.69 10.33
CA PRO A 218 28.85 15.63 9.96
C PRO A 218 28.29 17.00 9.56
N TYR A 219 27.16 17.04 8.87
CA TYR A 219 26.55 18.29 8.44
C TYR A 219 26.13 19.20 9.60
N VAL A 220 25.56 18.62 10.66
CA VAL A 220 25.13 19.34 11.86
C VAL A 220 26.34 19.67 12.75
N GLY A 221 27.26 18.73 12.92
CA GLY A 221 28.49 18.94 13.71
C GLY A 221 29.39 20.06 13.18
N ASP A 222 29.57 20.17 11.86
CA ASP A 222 30.30 21.26 11.20
C ASP A 222 29.70 22.65 11.46
N ARG A 223 28.43 22.68 11.90
CA ARG A 223 27.67 23.90 12.21
C ARG A 223 27.51 24.14 13.71
N GLY A 224 28.18 23.32 14.53
CA GLY A 224 28.16 23.43 15.98
C GLY A 224 26.93 22.85 16.68
N GLY A 225 26.08 22.12 15.93
CA GLY A 225 24.94 21.40 16.49
C GLY A 225 25.31 19.98 16.94
N ALA A 226 24.36 19.28 17.59
CA ALA A 226 24.56 17.94 18.12
C ALA A 226 23.26 17.13 18.22
N ASN A 227 23.39 15.78 18.28
CA ASN A 227 22.33 14.81 18.57
C ASN A 227 21.19 14.77 17.55
N ASP A 228 21.48 15.06 16.30
CA ASP A 228 20.45 15.13 15.26
C ASP A 228 20.10 13.78 14.63
N GLU A 229 20.97 12.79 14.71
CA GLU A 229 20.74 11.51 14.03
C GLU A 229 19.76 10.61 14.79
N MET A 230 19.00 9.84 14.01
CA MET A 230 18.09 8.81 14.50
C MET A 230 17.98 7.65 13.50
N HIS A 231 17.48 6.51 13.97
CA HIS A 231 17.15 5.35 13.15
C HIS A 231 15.66 5.07 13.21
N ILE A 232 15.11 4.66 12.09
CA ILE A 232 13.71 4.24 11.93
C ILE A 232 13.73 2.83 11.36
N ALA A 233 12.97 1.93 11.97
CA ALA A 233 12.73 0.58 11.48
C ALA A 233 11.23 0.34 11.32
N VAL A 234 10.82 -0.27 10.23
CA VAL A 234 9.44 -0.63 9.95
C VAL A 234 9.36 -2.15 9.80
N TRP A 235 8.42 -2.80 10.49
CA TRP A 235 8.28 -4.24 10.41
C TRP A 235 6.82 -4.70 10.42
N ASP A 236 6.62 -5.91 9.89
CA ASP A 236 5.35 -6.64 9.93
C ASP A 236 5.28 -7.46 11.22
N ALA A 237 4.52 -7.00 12.20
CA ALA A 237 4.47 -7.63 13.51
C ALA A 237 3.67 -8.94 13.52
N THR A 238 2.67 -9.07 12.66
CA THR A 238 1.73 -10.20 12.66
C THR A 238 1.94 -11.17 11.50
N GLY A 239 2.69 -10.78 10.48
CA GLY A 239 2.85 -11.56 9.26
C GLY A 239 1.74 -11.34 8.22
N ALA A 240 0.85 -10.36 8.41
CA ALA A 240 -0.24 -10.12 7.47
C ALA A 240 0.24 -9.61 6.10
N ILE A 241 1.41 -8.99 6.05
CA ILE A 241 2.01 -8.46 4.83
C ILE A 241 2.94 -9.47 4.18
N THR A 242 3.82 -10.10 4.97
CA THR A 242 4.92 -10.94 4.49
C THR A 242 4.66 -12.44 4.64
N GLY A 243 3.60 -12.83 5.34
CA GLY A 243 3.32 -14.21 5.73
C GLY A 243 4.12 -14.69 6.95
N LYS A 244 5.06 -13.86 7.47
CA LYS A 244 5.90 -14.21 8.62
C LYS A 244 5.92 -13.08 9.65
N PRO A 245 5.49 -13.33 10.90
CA PRO A 245 5.54 -12.35 11.97
C PRO A 245 6.97 -11.84 12.24
N ASN A 246 7.08 -10.59 12.70
CA ASN A 246 8.33 -9.94 13.04
C ASN A 246 9.35 -9.93 11.88
N THR A 247 8.88 -9.60 10.68
CA THR A 247 9.72 -9.42 9.50
C THR A 247 10.03 -7.95 9.30
N LEU A 248 11.31 -7.59 9.27
CA LEU A 248 11.75 -6.23 8.95
C LEU A 248 11.39 -5.90 7.49
N LEU A 249 10.62 -4.84 7.29
CA LEU A 249 10.18 -4.38 5.99
C LEU A 249 11.15 -3.35 5.39
N GLU A 250 11.47 -2.31 6.16
CA GLU A 250 12.43 -1.29 5.75
C GLU A 250 13.15 -0.67 6.94
N LYS A 251 14.27 -0.02 6.66
CA LYS A 251 15.06 0.72 7.64
C LYS A 251 15.59 2.02 7.05
N HIS A 252 15.53 3.08 7.83
CA HIS A 252 16.11 4.38 7.51
C HIS A 252 17.09 4.73 8.62
N THR A 253 18.38 4.65 8.30
CA THR A 253 19.46 4.82 9.28
C THR A 253 20.15 6.16 9.09
N TYR A 254 20.59 6.78 10.21
CA TYR A 254 21.28 8.06 10.22
C TYR A 254 20.49 9.19 9.53
N VAL A 255 19.15 9.16 9.65
CA VAL A 255 18.31 10.27 9.23
C VAL A 255 18.35 11.36 10.28
N SER A 256 18.24 12.62 9.85
CA SER A 256 18.46 13.77 10.73
C SER A 256 17.15 14.41 11.19
N LYS A 257 17.11 14.85 12.43
CA LYS A 257 16.07 15.72 13.00
C LYS A 257 16.14 17.15 12.45
N SER A 258 17.30 17.54 11.90
CA SER A 258 17.53 18.88 11.34
C SER A 258 16.89 19.05 9.96
N ASN A 259 16.02 20.06 9.81
CA ASN A 259 15.23 20.29 8.60
C ASN A 259 16.07 20.69 7.36
N ASN A 260 17.29 21.16 7.55
CA ASN A 260 18.21 21.53 6.49
C ASN A 260 19.41 20.58 6.33
N ALA A 261 19.41 19.45 7.06
CA ALA A 261 20.49 18.47 7.00
C ALA A 261 20.64 17.87 5.61
N LYS A 262 21.90 17.61 5.25
CA LYS A 262 22.28 16.99 3.99
C LYS A 262 23.22 15.83 4.23
N THR A 263 23.13 14.84 3.36
CA THR A 263 24.10 13.74 3.26
C THR A 263 25.42 14.26 2.69
N SER A 264 26.47 13.46 2.74
CA SER A 264 27.75 13.75 2.09
C SER A 264 27.64 13.96 0.57
N SER A 265 26.61 13.37 -0.06
CA SER A 265 26.30 13.56 -1.47
C SER A 265 25.48 14.83 -1.78
N GLY A 266 25.09 15.60 -0.75
CA GLY A 266 24.29 16.82 -0.89
C GLY A 266 22.78 16.62 -0.93
N SER A 267 22.30 15.37 -0.85
CA SER A 267 20.86 15.06 -0.79
C SER A 267 20.26 15.43 0.57
N VAL A 268 18.97 15.75 0.61
CA VAL A 268 18.26 16.02 1.85
C VAL A 268 18.31 14.82 2.78
N ASN A 269 18.62 15.05 4.05
CA ASN A 269 18.67 14.02 5.09
C ASN A 269 17.66 14.24 6.23
N TYR A 270 16.76 15.20 6.08
CA TYR A 270 15.68 15.44 7.05
C TYR A 270 14.71 14.29 7.06
N TYR A 271 14.48 13.66 8.22
CA TYR A 271 13.77 12.39 8.29
C TYR A 271 12.34 12.41 7.71
N PRO A 272 11.49 13.47 7.88
CA PRO A 272 10.18 13.50 7.25
C PRO A 272 10.26 13.47 5.71
N THR A 273 11.23 14.20 5.12
CA THR A 273 11.46 14.22 3.68
C THR A 273 12.03 12.88 3.19
N VAL A 274 12.95 12.28 3.95
CA VAL A 274 13.49 10.95 3.60
C VAL A 274 12.37 9.90 3.60
N ILE A 275 11.47 9.94 4.56
CA ILE A 275 10.31 9.05 4.60
C ILE A 275 9.38 9.30 3.40
N LEU A 276 9.05 10.54 3.11
CA LEU A 276 8.22 10.90 1.94
C LEU A 276 8.78 10.35 0.62
N ASP A 277 10.12 10.43 0.47
CA ASP A 277 10.79 10.08 -0.80
C ASP A 277 11.11 8.59 -0.92
N LYS A 278 11.36 7.90 0.20
CA LYS A 278 11.95 6.55 0.18
C LYS A 278 11.08 5.47 0.80
N SER A 279 10.14 5.82 1.70
CA SER A 279 9.33 4.81 2.35
C SER A 279 8.21 4.31 1.45
N SER A 280 8.05 3.00 1.39
CA SER A 280 6.95 2.33 0.71
C SER A 280 5.83 1.93 1.67
N TYR A 281 6.04 2.05 2.98
CA TYR A 281 5.14 1.53 4.00
C TYR A 281 4.52 2.60 4.87
N ILE A 282 5.23 3.70 5.13
CA ILE A 282 4.81 4.70 6.12
C ILE A 282 4.87 6.12 5.61
N TYR A 283 3.94 6.93 6.11
CA TYR A 283 3.94 8.39 6.05
C TYR A 283 4.26 8.96 7.43
N TRP A 284 5.00 10.06 7.45
CA TRP A 284 5.23 10.86 8.65
C TRP A 284 4.04 11.79 8.92
N GLY A 285 3.69 12.01 10.20
CA GLY A 285 2.60 12.91 10.58
C GLY A 285 3.04 14.08 11.46
N SER A 286 3.70 13.77 12.57
CA SER A 286 4.15 14.81 13.51
C SER A 286 5.39 14.33 14.29
N HIS A 287 6.10 15.29 14.88
CA HIS A 287 7.26 15.01 15.73
C HIS A 287 6.86 14.37 17.05
N GLU A 288 7.78 13.60 17.64
CA GLU A 288 7.62 13.12 19.02
C GLU A 288 7.71 14.28 20.01
N THR A 289 6.88 14.25 21.02
CA THR A 289 6.78 15.30 22.06
C THR A 289 7.15 14.82 23.45
N ASP A 290 7.38 13.51 23.63
CA ASP A 290 7.88 12.91 24.86
C ASP A 290 9.40 12.72 24.71
N VAL A 291 10.15 13.73 25.15
CA VAL A 291 11.56 13.88 24.90
C VAL A 291 12.34 14.10 26.19
N TYR A 292 13.65 13.86 26.14
CA TYR A 292 14.61 14.30 27.12
C TYR A 292 15.26 15.60 26.65
N ASP A 293 14.96 16.71 27.34
CA ASP A 293 15.59 18.01 27.08
C ASP A 293 17.06 17.97 27.54
N VAL A 294 17.97 17.92 26.56
CA VAL A 294 19.40 17.84 26.82
C VAL A 294 19.96 19.12 27.43
N SER A 295 19.35 20.27 27.13
CA SER A 295 19.81 21.59 27.63
C SER A 295 19.43 21.81 29.06
N ALA A 296 18.28 21.32 29.50
CA ALA A 296 17.79 21.41 30.87
C ALA A 296 18.07 20.14 31.70
N ASN A 297 18.60 19.07 31.08
CA ASN A 297 18.79 17.74 31.66
C ASN A 297 17.53 17.21 32.37
N GLN A 298 16.40 17.24 31.68
CA GLN A 298 15.13 16.80 32.27
C GLN A 298 14.20 16.16 31.24
N ALA A 299 13.27 15.34 31.71
CA ALA A 299 12.17 14.90 30.89
C ALA A 299 11.26 16.09 30.54
N ALA A 300 10.88 16.22 29.27
CA ALA A 300 9.99 17.26 28.80
C ALA A 300 8.76 16.63 28.12
N THR A 301 7.59 17.05 28.56
CA THR A 301 6.33 16.73 27.89
C THR A 301 5.88 17.95 27.09
N GLY A 302 5.64 17.79 25.79
CA GLY A 302 5.29 18.87 24.89
C GLY A 302 6.48 19.50 24.15
N GLY A 303 7.71 19.11 24.47
CA GLY A 303 8.88 19.36 23.62
C GLY A 303 8.81 18.55 22.32
N ASN A 304 9.74 18.75 21.43
CA ASN A 304 9.87 17.93 20.23
C ASN A 304 11.35 17.74 19.84
N ILE A 305 11.60 16.70 19.06
CA ILE A 305 12.94 16.37 18.60
C ILE A 305 13.48 17.30 17.51
N ALA A 306 12.69 18.26 17.06
CA ALA A 306 13.10 19.24 16.05
C ALA A 306 13.91 20.41 16.62
N GLY A 307 14.18 20.39 17.95
CA GLY A 307 14.94 21.42 18.65
C GLY A 307 14.11 22.42 19.42
N THR A 308 14.76 23.19 20.31
CA THR A 308 14.08 24.12 21.24
C THR A 308 13.34 25.26 20.55
N ASN A 309 13.69 25.60 19.33
CA ASN A 309 13.10 26.70 18.58
C ASN A 309 12.07 26.28 17.53
N ASN A 310 11.65 25.03 17.49
CA ASN A 310 10.77 24.46 16.45
C ASN A 310 11.31 24.60 15.00
N ALA A 311 12.46 25.19 14.81
CA ALA A 311 13.05 25.43 13.51
C ALA A 311 13.88 24.23 13.02
N GLY A 312 14.35 23.38 13.94
CA GLY A 312 15.08 22.15 13.64
C GLY A 312 16.22 22.31 12.64
N SER A 313 16.86 23.48 12.59
CA SER A 313 17.89 23.73 11.58
C SER A 313 19.28 23.44 12.13
N ALA A 314 20.19 22.98 11.28
CA ALA A 314 21.59 22.80 11.62
C ALA A 314 22.29 24.17 11.77
N SER A 315 22.14 24.73 12.94
CA SER A 315 22.96 25.84 13.45
C SER A 315 23.60 25.35 14.75
N THR A 316 23.82 26.13 15.74
CA THR A 316 24.34 25.70 17.07
C THR A 316 23.34 24.89 17.90
N GLU A 317 22.32 24.28 17.29
CA GLU A 317 21.23 23.56 17.96
C GLU A 317 21.69 22.20 18.49
N THR A 318 21.44 21.95 19.78
CA THR A 318 21.49 20.59 20.33
C THR A 318 20.08 20.02 20.37
N PHE A 319 19.85 18.98 19.59
CA PHE A 319 18.52 18.37 19.47
C PHE A 319 18.19 17.55 20.71
N ASP A 320 16.93 17.64 21.15
CA ASP A 320 16.41 16.80 22.22
C ASP A 320 16.46 15.32 21.84
N LEU A 321 16.59 14.46 22.84
CA LEU A 321 16.58 13.02 22.67
C LEU A 321 15.17 12.46 22.90
N PHE A 322 14.87 11.31 22.34
CA PHE A 322 13.67 10.57 22.77
C PHE A 322 13.80 10.23 24.26
N ALA A 323 12.70 10.32 25.00
CA ALA A 323 12.70 9.91 26.41
C ALA A 323 12.93 8.39 26.60
N ALA A 324 12.68 7.61 25.55
CA ALA A 324 12.99 6.19 25.41
C ALA A 324 12.89 5.81 23.93
N PRO A 325 13.40 4.66 23.48
CA PRO A 325 13.06 4.11 22.17
C PRO A 325 11.54 4.01 22.02
N LYS A 326 11.00 4.45 20.90
CA LYS A 326 9.56 4.46 20.67
C LYS A 326 9.16 3.36 19.70
N THR A 327 8.03 2.74 19.99
CA THR A 327 7.37 1.81 19.07
C THR A 327 5.95 2.25 18.86
N TYR A 328 5.58 2.52 17.60
CA TYR A 328 4.25 2.94 17.20
C TYR A 328 3.52 1.76 16.58
N THR A 329 2.32 1.50 17.09
CA THR A 329 1.46 0.40 16.66
C THR A 329 0.36 0.94 15.77
N PHE A 330 0.27 0.45 14.53
CA PHE A 330 -0.79 0.87 13.62
C PHE A 330 -2.11 0.16 13.91
N GLN A 331 -3.19 0.93 13.82
CA GLN A 331 -4.56 0.49 14.09
C GLN A 331 -5.55 1.19 13.16
N LYS A 332 -6.82 0.75 13.19
CA LYS A 332 -7.95 1.36 12.50
C LYS A 332 -7.89 1.33 10.96
N GLY A 333 -6.89 0.66 10.38
CA GLY A 333 -6.93 0.35 8.96
C GLY A 333 -8.14 -0.52 8.66
N ALA A 334 -8.92 -0.14 7.66
CA ALA A 334 -10.10 -0.86 7.23
C ALA A 334 -10.17 -0.95 5.71
N GLU A 335 -10.92 -1.91 5.21
CA GLU A 335 -11.09 -2.11 3.78
C GLU A 335 -12.55 -2.39 3.46
N THR A 336 -13.04 -1.78 2.37
CA THR A 336 -14.31 -2.10 1.75
C THR A 336 -14.03 -2.58 0.34
N LEU A 337 -14.29 -3.87 0.07
CA LEU A 337 -13.98 -4.50 -1.21
C LEU A 337 -15.05 -4.23 -2.30
N ALA A 338 -16.26 -3.83 -1.89
CA ALA A 338 -17.34 -3.50 -2.82
C ALA A 338 -17.28 -2.01 -3.17
N ALA A 339 -16.83 -1.72 -4.39
CA ALA A 339 -16.77 -0.36 -4.91
C ALA A 339 -18.13 0.09 -5.48
N THR A 340 -18.47 1.34 -5.27
CA THR A 340 -19.59 2.01 -5.94
C THR A 340 -19.27 2.29 -7.41
N SER A 341 -20.29 2.52 -8.23
CA SER A 341 -20.10 2.88 -9.64
C SER A 341 -19.27 4.14 -9.86
N GLY A 342 -19.40 5.14 -8.98
CA GLY A 342 -18.62 6.37 -9.03
C GLY A 342 -17.13 6.11 -8.75
N GLU A 343 -16.83 5.29 -7.76
CA GLU A 343 -15.46 4.89 -7.43
C GLU A 343 -14.81 4.06 -8.55
N ILE A 344 -15.59 3.16 -9.20
CA ILE A 344 -15.11 2.41 -10.37
C ILE A 344 -14.79 3.36 -11.52
N ILE A 345 -15.64 4.35 -11.79
CA ILE A 345 -15.40 5.37 -12.83
C ILE A 345 -14.14 6.18 -12.54
N THR A 346 -13.88 6.53 -11.27
CA THR A 346 -12.64 7.20 -10.85
C THR A 346 -11.42 6.31 -11.11
N GLY A 347 -11.47 5.02 -10.76
CA GLY A 347 -10.40 4.08 -11.06
C GLY A 347 -10.16 3.87 -12.57
N LEU A 348 -11.22 3.87 -13.38
CA LEU A 348 -11.10 3.80 -14.84
C LEU A 348 -10.46 5.06 -15.43
N ALA A 349 -10.63 6.23 -14.81
CA ALA A 349 -10.05 7.48 -15.28
C ALA A 349 -8.51 7.45 -15.28
N GLU A 350 -7.88 6.63 -14.44
CA GLU A 350 -6.41 6.43 -14.44
C GLU A 350 -5.88 5.88 -15.77
N PHE A 351 -6.73 5.18 -16.54
CA PHE A 351 -6.38 4.70 -17.87
C PHE A 351 -6.56 5.75 -18.99
N ALA A 352 -6.97 6.97 -18.66
CA ALA A 352 -7.10 8.04 -19.66
C ALA A 352 -5.74 8.66 -20.05
N ASP A 353 -4.72 8.50 -19.22
CA ASP A 353 -3.37 9.01 -19.48
C ASP A 353 -2.68 8.21 -20.61
N THR A 354 -2.34 8.91 -21.68
CA THR A 354 -1.65 8.35 -22.85
C THR A 354 -0.14 8.51 -22.81
N GLU A 355 0.38 9.30 -21.88
CA GLU A 355 1.82 9.56 -21.78
C GLU A 355 2.54 8.51 -20.94
N THR A 356 1.87 8.01 -19.89
CA THR A 356 2.46 7.04 -18.96
C THR A 356 1.98 5.61 -19.18
N LEU A 357 0.81 5.41 -19.82
CA LEU A 357 0.20 4.09 -20.00
C LEU A 357 -0.02 3.77 -21.48
N ASP A 358 0.59 2.69 -21.93
CA ASP A 358 0.38 2.10 -23.26
C ASP A 358 -0.51 0.87 -23.13
N ILE A 359 -1.78 1.00 -23.56
CA ILE A 359 -2.81 -0.04 -23.46
C ILE A 359 -3.52 -0.27 -24.80
N ASP A 360 -3.69 -1.53 -25.20
CA ASP A 360 -4.45 -1.93 -26.39
C ASP A 360 -5.93 -2.15 -26.10
N TYR A 361 -6.26 -2.63 -24.89
CA TYR A 361 -7.59 -3.05 -24.48
C TYR A 361 -7.97 -2.47 -23.12
N LEU A 362 -9.22 -1.97 -23.01
CA LEU A 362 -9.79 -1.53 -21.74
C LEU A 362 -11.00 -2.41 -21.38
N LEU A 363 -10.92 -3.10 -20.23
CA LEU A 363 -11.98 -3.98 -19.75
C LEU A 363 -12.96 -3.21 -18.86
N MET A 364 -14.25 -3.35 -19.14
CA MET A 364 -15.29 -2.75 -18.28
C MET A 364 -15.39 -3.44 -16.91
N GLY A 365 -14.99 -4.71 -16.80
CA GLY A 365 -15.27 -5.51 -15.61
C GLY A 365 -16.77 -5.89 -15.51
N PRO A 366 -17.25 -6.19 -14.28
CA PRO A 366 -18.63 -6.67 -14.07
C PRO A 366 -19.70 -5.59 -14.09
N GLY A 367 -19.33 -4.30 -14.06
CA GLY A 367 -20.29 -3.22 -13.82
C GLY A 367 -20.84 -3.21 -12.39
N ASP A 368 -21.99 -2.57 -12.19
CA ASP A 368 -22.71 -2.54 -10.92
C ASP A 368 -23.73 -3.69 -10.87
N ALA A 369 -23.57 -4.60 -9.93
CA ALA A 369 -24.45 -5.78 -9.80
C ALA A 369 -25.91 -5.44 -9.44
N ALA A 370 -26.16 -4.29 -8.85
CA ALA A 370 -27.47 -3.85 -8.37
C ALA A 370 -28.22 -2.92 -9.33
N SER A 371 -27.49 -2.26 -10.26
CA SER A 371 -28.09 -1.20 -11.09
C SER A 371 -27.66 -1.28 -12.55
N LYS A 372 -28.65 -1.43 -13.43
CA LYS A 372 -28.46 -1.35 -14.89
C LYS A 372 -27.96 0.04 -15.31
N THR A 373 -28.54 1.11 -14.77
CA THR A 373 -28.16 2.49 -15.10
C THR A 373 -26.70 2.78 -14.69
N ASN A 374 -26.27 2.34 -13.52
CA ASN A 374 -24.90 2.49 -13.08
C ASN A 374 -23.93 1.68 -13.95
N THR A 375 -24.32 0.46 -14.35
CA THR A 375 -23.55 -0.36 -15.30
C THR A 375 -23.42 0.34 -16.67
N GLN A 376 -24.48 0.98 -17.14
CA GLN A 376 -24.43 1.78 -18.37
C GLN A 376 -23.52 3.01 -18.23
N ALA A 377 -23.47 3.65 -17.07
CA ALA A 377 -22.56 4.77 -16.82
C ALA A 377 -21.09 4.32 -16.89
N ILE A 378 -20.74 3.18 -16.26
CA ILE A 378 -19.40 2.58 -16.33
C ILE A 378 -19.04 2.24 -17.80
N ALA A 379 -19.96 1.60 -18.54
CA ALA A 379 -19.76 1.27 -19.94
C ALA A 379 -19.53 2.51 -20.82
N THR A 380 -20.28 3.59 -20.56
CA THR A 380 -20.12 4.87 -21.25
C THR A 380 -18.76 5.50 -20.96
N GLN A 381 -18.28 5.41 -19.71
CA GLN A 381 -16.95 5.89 -19.35
C GLN A 381 -15.85 5.15 -20.11
N VAL A 382 -15.92 3.81 -20.18
CA VAL A 382 -14.97 3.00 -20.97
C VAL A 382 -14.93 3.45 -22.42
N LEU A 383 -16.11 3.61 -23.06
CA LEU A 383 -16.19 4.08 -24.45
C LEU A 383 -15.63 5.50 -24.62
N SER A 384 -15.87 6.39 -23.65
CA SER A 384 -15.37 7.76 -23.67
C SER A 384 -13.84 7.81 -23.60
N ILE A 385 -13.23 7.04 -22.70
CA ILE A 385 -11.77 6.93 -22.59
C ILE A 385 -11.18 6.41 -23.90
N CYS A 386 -11.69 5.29 -24.44
CA CYS A 386 -11.16 4.72 -25.68
C CYS A 386 -11.36 5.65 -26.88
N ALA A 387 -12.48 6.39 -26.95
CA ALA A 387 -12.74 7.36 -28.02
C ALA A 387 -11.82 8.61 -27.93
N ALA A 388 -11.44 9.01 -26.72
CA ALA A 388 -10.49 10.11 -26.48
C ALA A 388 -9.06 9.69 -26.81
N ARG A 389 -8.62 8.53 -26.30
CA ARG A 389 -7.28 7.97 -26.53
C ARG A 389 -7.03 7.59 -27.99
N LYS A 390 -7.95 6.89 -28.63
CA LYS A 390 -7.87 6.37 -30.01
C LYS A 390 -6.82 5.28 -30.27
N ASP A 391 -6.09 4.88 -29.27
CA ASP A 391 -5.04 3.85 -29.28
C ASP A 391 -5.52 2.51 -28.70
N CYS A 392 -6.65 2.48 -28.00
CA CYS A 392 -7.20 1.29 -27.37
C CYS A 392 -8.66 1.00 -27.75
N VAL A 393 -9.12 -0.21 -27.41
CA VAL A 393 -10.48 -0.68 -27.66
C VAL A 393 -11.11 -1.16 -26.35
N GLY A 394 -12.31 -0.66 -26.03
CA GLY A 394 -13.08 -1.02 -24.85
C GLY A 394 -13.92 -2.28 -25.04
N PHE A 395 -13.90 -3.21 -24.10
CA PHE A 395 -14.67 -4.46 -24.09
C PHE A 395 -15.76 -4.41 -23.03
N LEU A 396 -17.01 -4.58 -23.44
CA LEU A 396 -18.19 -4.36 -22.62
C LEU A 396 -19.11 -5.58 -22.61
N SER A 397 -19.58 -5.93 -21.40
CA SER A 397 -20.63 -6.94 -21.18
C SER A 397 -21.93 -6.28 -20.69
N PRO A 398 -23.10 -6.89 -20.95
CA PRO A 398 -24.39 -6.35 -20.50
C PRO A 398 -24.55 -6.48 -18.98
N TYR A 399 -25.51 -5.73 -18.43
CA TYR A 399 -25.90 -5.82 -17.03
C TYR A 399 -26.23 -7.27 -16.64
N ARG A 400 -25.72 -7.73 -15.50
CA ARG A 400 -25.90 -9.10 -15.01
C ARG A 400 -27.38 -9.51 -14.95
N GLY A 401 -28.25 -8.64 -14.44
CA GLY A 401 -29.67 -8.91 -14.30
C GLY A 401 -30.44 -8.99 -15.62
N ASP A 402 -29.85 -8.57 -16.73
CA ASP A 402 -30.46 -8.71 -18.07
C ASP A 402 -30.41 -10.15 -18.59
N VAL A 403 -29.49 -10.97 -18.08
CA VAL A 403 -29.24 -12.33 -18.57
C VAL A 403 -29.28 -13.41 -17.49
N VAL A 404 -28.82 -13.12 -16.26
CA VAL A 404 -28.78 -14.08 -15.14
C VAL A 404 -30.13 -14.08 -14.42
N GLY A 405 -30.75 -15.27 -14.30
CA GLY A 405 -32.07 -15.42 -13.65
C GLY A 405 -33.27 -15.13 -14.55
N VAL A 406 -33.06 -14.75 -15.81
CA VAL A 406 -34.12 -14.59 -16.81
C VAL A 406 -34.32 -15.91 -17.53
N THR A 407 -35.57 -16.40 -17.57
CA THR A 407 -35.88 -17.75 -18.08
C THR A 407 -36.10 -17.83 -19.60
N SER A 408 -36.44 -16.71 -20.24
CA SER A 408 -36.71 -16.66 -21.69
C SER A 408 -35.50 -16.11 -22.44
N SER A 409 -34.97 -16.87 -23.41
CA SER A 409 -33.83 -16.45 -24.23
C SER A 409 -34.18 -15.23 -25.10
N THR A 410 -35.43 -15.10 -25.54
CA THR A 410 -35.90 -13.93 -26.26
C THR A 410 -35.93 -12.68 -25.37
N MET A 411 -36.36 -12.81 -24.11
CA MET A 411 -36.28 -11.71 -23.14
C MET A 411 -34.83 -11.32 -22.87
N GLN A 412 -33.94 -12.28 -22.67
CA GLN A 412 -32.51 -12.04 -22.50
C GLN A 412 -31.93 -11.27 -23.68
N THR A 413 -32.24 -11.71 -24.91
CA THR A 413 -31.82 -11.02 -26.15
C THR A 413 -32.32 -9.59 -26.20
N ASN A 414 -33.62 -9.35 -25.92
CA ASN A 414 -34.20 -8.02 -25.91
C ASN A 414 -33.62 -7.11 -24.85
N ASN A 415 -33.36 -7.64 -23.66
CA ASN A 415 -32.71 -6.92 -22.55
C ASN A 415 -31.29 -6.48 -22.92
N VAL A 416 -30.50 -7.37 -23.54
CA VAL A 416 -29.14 -7.08 -24.01
C VAL A 416 -29.16 -6.02 -25.11
N VAL A 417 -30.06 -6.12 -26.07
CA VAL A 417 -30.24 -5.11 -27.11
C VAL A 417 -30.64 -3.75 -26.51
N SER A 418 -31.56 -3.76 -25.52
CA SER A 418 -31.96 -2.56 -24.79
C SER A 418 -30.81 -1.93 -24.00
N PHE A 419 -29.95 -2.75 -23.41
CA PHE A 419 -28.78 -2.26 -22.67
C PHE A 419 -27.83 -1.43 -23.54
N TYR A 420 -27.53 -1.91 -24.74
CA TYR A 420 -26.63 -1.24 -25.68
C TYR A 420 -27.28 -0.20 -26.61
N SER A 421 -28.60 -0.09 -26.61
CA SER A 421 -29.32 0.77 -27.57
C SER A 421 -28.95 2.25 -27.48
N ASN A 422 -28.64 2.74 -26.29
CA ASN A 422 -28.28 4.13 -26.00
C ASN A 422 -26.76 4.39 -25.99
N MET A 423 -25.96 3.37 -26.29
CA MET A 423 -24.50 3.52 -26.31
C MET A 423 -24.01 4.19 -27.59
N ALA A 424 -22.96 4.98 -27.47
CA ALA A 424 -22.37 5.68 -28.61
C ALA A 424 -21.95 4.73 -29.73
N SER A 425 -22.17 5.15 -30.98
CA SER A 425 -21.64 4.47 -32.14
C SER A 425 -20.17 4.79 -32.30
N THR A 426 -19.31 3.79 -32.08
CA THR A 426 -17.87 3.95 -32.14
C THR A 426 -17.16 2.67 -32.58
N SER A 427 -16.05 2.81 -33.30
CA SER A 427 -15.19 1.68 -33.63
C SER A 427 -14.26 1.30 -32.47
N PHE A 428 -14.21 2.08 -31.38
CA PHE A 428 -13.35 1.87 -30.22
C PHE A 428 -14.02 1.06 -29.10
N GLY A 429 -15.16 0.43 -29.37
CA GLY A 429 -15.88 -0.43 -28.43
C GLY A 429 -16.26 -1.78 -29.03
N VAL A 430 -16.38 -2.78 -28.19
CA VAL A 430 -16.79 -4.15 -28.53
C VAL A 430 -17.84 -4.61 -27.51
N PHE A 431 -19.00 -5.04 -28.00
CA PHE A 431 -20.13 -5.48 -27.17
C PHE A 431 -20.24 -7.00 -27.25
N ASP A 432 -20.31 -7.68 -26.12
CA ASP A 432 -20.68 -9.09 -26.01
C ASP A 432 -22.12 -9.26 -25.50
N ASN A 433 -22.62 -10.50 -25.49
CA ASN A 433 -24.01 -10.80 -25.15
C ASN A 433 -24.20 -11.34 -23.74
N GLY A 434 -23.14 -11.44 -22.87
CA GLY A 434 -23.48 -12.09 -21.64
C GLY A 434 -22.42 -12.44 -20.63
N TRP A 435 -22.73 -13.49 -19.88
CA TRP A 435 -22.00 -13.93 -18.72
C TRP A 435 -21.77 -15.44 -18.78
N LYS A 436 -20.57 -15.90 -18.38
CA LYS A 436 -20.21 -17.31 -18.21
C LYS A 436 -20.32 -17.73 -16.75
N TYR A 437 -20.56 -19.03 -16.53
CA TYR A 437 -20.61 -19.66 -15.23
C TYR A 437 -19.34 -20.43 -14.98
N ILE A 438 -18.63 -20.12 -13.90
CA ILE A 438 -17.35 -20.73 -13.54
C ILE A 438 -17.40 -21.31 -12.12
N TYR A 439 -16.45 -22.17 -11.79
CA TYR A 439 -16.18 -22.60 -10.43
C TYR A 439 -15.09 -21.73 -9.80
N ASP A 440 -15.44 -21.08 -8.70
CA ASP A 440 -14.54 -20.32 -7.85
C ASP A 440 -13.90 -21.27 -6.83
N ARG A 441 -12.66 -21.67 -7.08
CA ARG A 441 -11.92 -22.61 -6.27
C ARG A 441 -11.50 -22.06 -4.90
N PHE A 442 -11.46 -20.74 -4.72
CA PHE A 442 -11.07 -20.11 -3.46
C PHE A 442 -12.23 -20.10 -2.46
N ALA A 443 -13.45 -19.85 -2.94
CA ALA A 443 -14.65 -19.81 -2.11
C ALA A 443 -15.48 -21.09 -2.17
N ASP A 444 -15.03 -22.13 -2.90
CA ASP A 444 -15.73 -23.40 -3.14
C ASP A 444 -17.19 -23.21 -3.59
N LYS A 445 -17.39 -22.30 -4.56
CA LYS A 445 -18.73 -22.00 -5.09
C LYS A 445 -18.71 -21.60 -6.56
N TYR A 446 -19.89 -21.65 -7.16
CA TYR A 446 -20.05 -21.26 -8.55
C TYR A 446 -20.46 -19.80 -8.68
N ARG A 447 -19.89 -19.10 -9.68
CA ARG A 447 -20.16 -17.68 -9.94
C ARG A 447 -20.43 -17.41 -11.42
N TYR A 448 -21.20 -16.36 -11.68
CA TYR A 448 -21.29 -15.76 -13.01
C TYR A 448 -20.25 -14.64 -13.13
N VAL A 449 -19.52 -14.65 -14.26
CA VAL A 449 -18.45 -13.69 -14.60
C VAL A 449 -18.75 -13.13 -16.00
N PRO A 450 -18.58 -11.81 -16.24
CA PRO A 450 -18.83 -11.21 -17.56
C PRO A 450 -17.82 -11.70 -18.59
N LEU A 451 -18.23 -11.68 -19.85
CA LEU A 451 -17.41 -12.18 -20.97
C LEU A 451 -16.38 -11.19 -21.52
N ASN A 452 -16.42 -9.91 -21.10
CA ASN A 452 -15.50 -8.89 -21.64
C ASN A 452 -14.02 -9.24 -21.46
N GLY A 453 -13.64 -9.87 -20.34
CA GLY A 453 -12.27 -10.36 -20.13
C GLY A 453 -11.89 -11.47 -21.10
N ASP A 454 -12.81 -12.39 -21.42
CA ASP A 454 -12.55 -13.46 -22.39
C ASP A 454 -12.46 -12.94 -23.82
N VAL A 455 -13.36 -12.03 -24.22
CA VAL A 455 -13.38 -11.48 -25.58
C VAL A 455 -12.11 -10.68 -25.86
N ALA A 456 -11.67 -9.87 -24.91
CA ALA A 456 -10.38 -9.18 -24.99
C ALA A 456 -9.20 -10.17 -25.00
N GLY A 457 -9.26 -11.21 -24.17
CA GLY A 457 -8.24 -12.27 -24.11
C GLY A 457 -8.12 -13.04 -25.44
N LEU A 458 -9.24 -13.32 -26.13
CA LEU A 458 -9.19 -13.91 -27.48
C LEU A 458 -8.47 -13.00 -28.48
N CYS A 459 -8.70 -11.67 -28.39
CA CYS A 459 -7.97 -10.71 -29.24
C CYS A 459 -6.47 -10.73 -28.92
N SER A 460 -6.08 -10.73 -27.65
CA SER A 460 -4.68 -10.84 -27.23
C SER A 460 -4.03 -12.13 -27.72
N SER A 461 -4.71 -13.27 -27.57
CA SER A 461 -4.22 -14.57 -28.03
C SER A 461 -3.97 -14.63 -29.54
N VAL A 462 -4.83 -14.02 -30.34
CA VAL A 462 -4.64 -13.95 -31.80
C VAL A 462 -3.43 -13.08 -32.15
N THR A 463 -3.24 -11.98 -31.45
CA THR A 463 -2.05 -11.11 -31.61
C THR A 463 -0.76 -11.82 -31.21
N ALA A 464 -0.76 -12.50 -30.07
CA ALA A 464 0.40 -13.26 -29.58
C ALA A 464 0.83 -14.39 -30.54
N ASN A 465 -0.12 -14.97 -31.27
CA ASN A 465 0.16 -15.98 -32.30
C ASN A 465 0.64 -15.38 -33.64
N GLY A 466 0.95 -14.08 -33.69
CA GLY A 466 1.49 -13.38 -34.86
C GLY A 466 0.49 -13.15 -36.00
N THR A 467 -0.81 -13.21 -35.71
CA THR A 467 -1.88 -13.05 -36.71
C THR A 467 -2.92 -11.99 -36.28
N PRO A 468 -2.53 -10.74 -35.96
CA PRO A 468 -3.46 -9.72 -35.45
C PRO A 468 -4.59 -9.37 -36.40
N TRP A 469 -4.41 -9.58 -37.71
CA TRP A 469 -5.41 -9.35 -38.75
C TRP A 469 -6.49 -10.44 -38.85
N PHE A 470 -6.35 -11.55 -38.14
CA PHE A 470 -7.41 -12.56 -38.14
C PHE A 470 -8.51 -12.20 -37.14
N SER A 471 -9.75 -12.58 -37.48
CA SER A 471 -10.87 -12.47 -36.56
C SER A 471 -10.63 -13.31 -35.30
N PRO A 472 -10.86 -12.78 -34.09
CA PRO A 472 -10.80 -13.54 -32.84
C PRO A 472 -11.98 -14.52 -32.70
N ALA A 473 -13.01 -14.40 -33.55
CA ALA A 473 -14.22 -15.21 -33.53
C ALA A 473 -14.11 -16.47 -34.38
N GLY A 474 -15.04 -17.38 -34.20
CA GLY A 474 -15.20 -18.60 -34.98
C GLY A 474 -14.70 -19.86 -34.27
N LEU A 475 -15.01 -21.03 -34.86
CA LEU A 475 -14.81 -22.33 -34.22
C LEU A 475 -13.35 -22.65 -33.86
N ASN A 476 -12.41 -22.15 -34.65
CA ASN A 476 -11.00 -22.45 -34.46
C ASN A 476 -10.28 -21.52 -33.46
N ARG A 477 -10.77 -20.31 -33.24
CA ARG A 477 -10.09 -19.28 -32.44
C ARG A 477 -10.95 -18.71 -31.33
N GLY A 478 -12.28 -18.74 -31.47
CA GLY A 478 -13.21 -18.09 -30.55
C GLY A 478 -13.61 -18.91 -29.31
N ALA A 479 -12.89 -19.98 -28.96
CA ALA A 479 -13.23 -20.84 -27.83
C ALA A 479 -13.04 -20.10 -26.48
N ILE A 480 -14.11 -19.99 -25.69
CA ILE A 480 -14.11 -19.40 -24.35
C ILE A 480 -13.54 -20.39 -23.33
N ARG A 481 -12.53 -19.98 -22.59
CA ARG A 481 -11.83 -20.81 -21.60
C ARG A 481 -12.51 -20.79 -20.24
N GLY A 482 -12.41 -21.89 -19.51
CA GLY A 482 -12.83 -21.97 -18.10
C GLY A 482 -14.36 -21.84 -17.86
N ALA A 483 -15.17 -21.84 -18.90
CA ALA A 483 -16.63 -21.71 -18.78
C ALA A 483 -17.30 -23.10 -18.67
N ILE A 484 -18.13 -23.30 -17.64
CA ILE A 484 -18.96 -24.50 -17.47
C ILE A 484 -20.22 -24.37 -18.34
N LYS A 485 -20.85 -23.21 -18.32
CA LYS A 485 -22.02 -22.86 -19.13
C LYS A 485 -22.14 -21.35 -19.30
N LEU A 486 -22.98 -20.90 -20.20
CA LEU A 486 -23.39 -19.48 -20.34
C LEU A 486 -24.62 -19.20 -19.50
N ALA A 487 -24.82 -17.91 -19.15
CA ALA A 487 -26.06 -17.43 -18.54
C ALA A 487 -27.26 -17.66 -19.48
N TYR A 488 -27.05 -17.46 -20.78
CA TYR A 488 -27.95 -17.95 -21.83
C TYR A 488 -27.17 -18.23 -23.13
N SER A 489 -27.71 -19.09 -23.98
CA SER A 489 -27.13 -19.42 -25.28
C SER A 489 -28.15 -19.02 -26.35
N PRO A 490 -27.89 -17.97 -27.14
CA PRO A 490 -28.85 -17.48 -28.12
C PRO A 490 -29.06 -18.48 -29.28
N THR A 491 -30.30 -18.64 -29.71
CA THR A 491 -30.68 -19.39 -30.91
C THR A 491 -30.13 -18.73 -32.18
N LYS A 492 -30.24 -19.37 -33.34
CA LYS A 492 -29.75 -18.80 -34.60
C LYS A 492 -30.39 -17.44 -34.93
N SER A 493 -31.71 -17.31 -34.82
CA SER A 493 -32.43 -16.05 -35.08
C SER A 493 -32.05 -14.95 -34.07
N GLU A 494 -31.84 -15.30 -32.80
CA GLU A 494 -31.41 -14.36 -31.78
C GLU A 494 -29.98 -13.90 -32.01
N ARG A 495 -29.06 -14.79 -32.44
CA ARG A 495 -27.70 -14.41 -32.86
C ARG A 495 -27.70 -13.43 -34.03
N ASP A 496 -28.55 -13.67 -35.02
CA ASP A 496 -28.70 -12.78 -36.18
C ASP A 496 -29.18 -11.38 -35.71
N THR A 497 -30.14 -11.34 -34.77
CA THR A 497 -30.64 -10.09 -34.16
C THR A 497 -29.54 -9.37 -33.39
N LEU A 498 -28.80 -10.05 -32.51
CA LEU A 498 -27.68 -9.48 -31.76
C LEU A 498 -26.64 -8.89 -32.70
N TYR A 499 -26.21 -9.67 -33.70
CA TYR A 499 -25.18 -9.27 -34.65
C TYR A 499 -25.60 -8.06 -35.52
N GLN A 500 -26.86 -7.96 -35.91
CA GLN A 500 -27.41 -6.77 -36.58
C GLN A 500 -27.33 -5.53 -35.67
N LYS A 501 -27.46 -5.70 -34.36
CA LYS A 501 -27.36 -4.65 -33.34
C LYS A 501 -25.95 -4.41 -32.81
N ARG A 502 -24.91 -4.85 -33.51
CA ARG A 502 -23.49 -4.67 -33.18
C ARG A 502 -23.01 -5.45 -31.95
N ILE A 503 -23.79 -6.43 -31.51
CA ILE A 503 -23.48 -7.25 -30.34
C ILE A 503 -22.90 -8.57 -30.81
N ASN A 504 -21.75 -8.95 -30.31
CA ASN A 504 -21.06 -10.17 -30.70
C ASN A 504 -21.62 -11.36 -29.91
N PRO A 505 -22.32 -12.31 -30.55
CA PRO A 505 -22.90 -13.42 -29.83
C PRO A 505 -21.83 -14.43 -29.41
N VAL A 506 -21.87 -14.80 -28.13
CA VAL A 506 -21.21 -15.98 -27.59
C VAL A 506 -22.26 -17.05 -27.38
N THR A 507 -22.02 -18.23 -27.87
CA THR A 507 -23.02 -19.32 -27.87
C THR A 507 -22.35 -20.67 -27.54
N SER A 508 -23.13 -21.57 -26.96
CA SER A 508 -22.73 -22.96 -26.76
C SER A 508 -23.20 -23.80 -27.94
N LEU A 509 -22.27 -24.43 -28.62
CA LEU A 509 -22.54 -25.30 -29.76
C LEU A 509 -22.27 -26.75 -29.40
N PRO A 510 -23.20 -27.69 -29.70
CA PRO A 510 -22.99 -29.12 -29.45
C PRO A 510 -21.69 -29.61 -30.14
N GLY A 511 -20.82 -30.28 -29.39
CA GLY A 511 -19.56 -30.79 -29.90
C GLY A 511 -18.45 -29.77 -30.15
N GLN A 512 -18.73 -28.48 -30.04
CA GLN A 512 -17.77 -27.39 -30.29
C GLN A 512 -17.47 -26.55 -29.02
N GLY A 513 -18.30 -26.69 -27.98
CA GLY A 513 -18.19 -25.92 -26.75
C GLY A 513 -18.74 -24.50 -26.86
N ILE A 514 -18.23 -23.62 -26.01
CA ILE A 514 -18.65 -22.21 -25.93
C ILE A 514 -17.74 -21.37 -26.81
N VAL A 515 -18.31 -20.63 -27.75
CA VAL A 515 -17.57 -19.96 -28.81
C VAL A 515 -18.08 -18.54 -29.05
N LEU A 516 -17.17 -17.58 -29.22
CA LEU A 516 -17.44 -16.25 -29.75
C LEU A 516 -17.72 -16.36 -31.26
N PHE A 517 -18.89 -15.86 -31.70
CA PHE A 517 -19.38 -16.01 -33.07
C PHE A 517 -19.46 -14.70 -33.86
N GLY A 518 -19.07 -13.57 -33.25
CA GLY A 518 -19.08 -12.24 -33.87
C GLY A 518 -17.79 -11.49 -33.64
N ASP A 519 -17.45 -10.59 -34.54
CA ASP A 519 -16.23 -9.77 -34.51
C ASP A 519 -16.48 -8.30 -34.86
N LYS A 520 -17.68 -7.79 -34.55
CA LYS A 520 -18.06 -6.39 -34.79
C LYS A 520 -17.58 -5.46 -33.69
N THR A 521 -17.21 -4.25 -34.09
CA THR A 521 -17.12 -3.11 -33.18
C THR A 521 -18.50 -2.50 -32.93
N ALA A 522 -18.59 -1.56 -32.00
CA ALA A 522 -19.81 -0.83 -31.68
C ALA A 522 -20.24 0.21 -32.77
N LEU A 523 -19.59 0.22 -33.92
CA LEU A 523 -19.90 1.15 -35.03
C LEU A 523 -21.22 0.80 -35.71
N ALA A 524 -22.14 1.75 -35.80
CA ALA A 524 -23.47 1.55 -36.35
C ALA A 524 -23.47 1.55 -37.88
N SER A 525 -22.63 2.38 -38.49
CA SER A 525 -22.55 2.49 -39.95
C SER A 525 -21.49 1.55 -40.52
N PRO A 526 -21.74 0.89 -41.65
CA PRO A 526 -20.74 0.04 -42.27
C PRO A 526 -19.48 0.82 -42.65
N SER A 527 -18.31 0.31 -42.23
CA SER A 527 -17.00 0.83 -42.60
C SER A 527 -15.95 -0.26 -42.44
N ALA A 528 -14.71 0.00 -42.86
CA ALA A 528 -13.61 -0.93 -42.63
C ALA A 528 -13.37 -1.18 -41.12
N PHE A 529 -13.69 -0.20 -40.27
CA PHE A 529 -13.54 -0.26 -38.82
C PHE A 529 -14.73 -0.88 -38.07
N ASP A 530 -15.70 -1.45 -38.76
CA ASP A 530 -16.78 -2.20 -38.11
C ASP A 530 -16.34 -3.60 -37.64
N ARG A 531 -15.13 -4.00 -37.94
CA ARG A 531 -14.50 -5.27 -37.53
C ARG A 531 -13.38 -5.06 -36.53
N ILE A 532 -13.35 -5.90 -35.48
CA ILE A 532 -12.38 -5.81 -34.39
C ILE A 532 -10.95 -5.95 -34.94
N ASN A 533 -10.71 -6.92 -35.82
CA ASN A 533 -9.39 -7.19 -36.38
C ASN A 533 -8.84 -6.09 -37.29
N VAL A 534 -9.68 -5.22 -37.81
CA VAL A 534 -9.28 -4.05 -38.61
C VAL A 534 -9.05 -2.83 -37.71
N ARG A 535 -9.77 -2.74 -36.57
CA ARG A 535 -9.66 -1.62 -35.65
C ARG A 535 -8.43 -1.72 -34.75
N ARG A 536 -8.02 -2.89 -34.36
CA ARG A 536 -6.84 -3.16 -33.50
C ARG A 536 -5.52 -2.68 -34.05
#